data_408e5a7c3a93addb725027e4d1e69b47
#
_entry.id   408e5a7c3a93addb725027e4d1e69b47
#
_cell.length_a   1.000
_cell.length_b   1.000
_cell.length_c   1.000
_cell.angle_alpha   90.00
_cell.angle_beta   90.00
_cell.angle_gamma   90.00
#
_symmetry.space_group_name_H-M   'P 1'
#
loop_
_entity.id
_entity.type
_entity.pdbx_description
1 polymer ?
#
loop_
_entity_poly.entity_id
_entity_poly.type
_entity_poly.pdbx_seq_one_letter_code
_entity_poly.pdbx_strand_id
1 'polypeptide(L)'
;MGANPSPSVFSPFVPGTAVLITLHTPREKFWGALLELNGSGVVVRGIDLNSFDDFAAMAKAGEPLSTATVFFPLMRVEKVEIDAENGSIPSLAEQFSEKSGVPAEEIFGFAGSSGWRGGE
;
A
#
# COMPACT_ATOMS: atom_id res chain seq x y z
N MET A 1 -23.07 -1.60 25.27
CA MET A 1 -22.55 -1.77 24.96
C MET A 1 -22.00 -2.01 24.37
N GLY A 2 -22.01 -1.92 24.30
CA GLY A 2 -21.58 -2.19 23.68
C GLY A 2 -20.82 -2.19 23.18
N ALA A 3 -20.43 -2.10 23.35
CA ALA A 3 -19.51 -1.91 22.73
C ALA A 3 -19.22 -2.53 21.78
N ASN A 4 -19.16 -2.59 21.33
CA ASN A 4 -19.02 -3.24 20.35
C ASN A 4 -17.98 -3.91 20.08
N PRO A 5 -17.96 -5.02 20.22
CA PRO A 5 -16.80 -5.55 19.87
C PRO A 5 -16.45 -4.93 18.67
N SER A 6 -15.35 -4.61 18.60
CA SER A 6 -14.93 -3.94 17.48
C SER A 6 -14.80 -4.84 16.31
N PRO A 7 -15.52 -4.60 15.29
CA PRO A 7 -15.32 -5.37 14.09
C PRO A 7 -13.93 -5.19 13.53
N SER A 8 -13.25 -4.14 13.91
CA SER A 8 -11.93 -3.91 13.37
C SER A 8 -10.94 -4.96 13.79
N VAL A 9 -11.24 -5.73 14.83
CA VAL A 9 -10.39 -6.82 15.22
C VAL A 9 -10.19 -7.79 14.07
N PHE A 10 -11.16 -7.91 13.22
CA PHE A 10 -11.11 -8.85 12.12
C PHE A 10 -10.79 -8.19 10.78
N SER A 11 -10.55 -6.90 10.78
CA SER A 11 -10.31 -6.20 9.53
C SER A 11 -8.85 -6.35 9.12
N PRO A 12 -8.59 -6.72 7.87
CA PRO A 12 -7.22 -6.74 7.38
C PRO A 12 -6.70 -5.36 7.01
N PHE A 13 -7.56 -4.33 7.04
CA PHE A 13 -7.14 -2.99 6.66
C PHE A 13 -6.60 -2.24 7.85
N VAL A 14 -5.40 -2.63 8.27
CA VAL A 14 -4.76 -1.98 9.40
C VAL A 14 -3.62 -1.08 8.91
N PRO A 15 -3.22 -0.09 9.70
CA PRO A 15 -2.14 0.79 9.28
C PRO A 15 -0.88 0.01 8.91
N GLY A 16 -0.26 0.40 7.82
CA GLY A 16 0.95 -0.25 7.33
C GLY A 16 0.68 -1.32 6.30
N THR A 17 -0.58 -1.69 6.10
CA THR A 17 -0.91 -2.71 5.12
C THR A 17 -0.68 -2.19 3.71
N ALA A 18 -0.07 -3.00 2.86
CA ALA A 18 0.10 -2.64 1.46
C ALA A 18 -1.26 -2.74 0.76
N VAL A 19 -1.68 -1.67 0.12
CA VAL A 19 -2.99 -1.61 -0.53
C VAL A 19 -2.89 -1.03 -1.92
N LEU A 20 -3.85 -1.41 -2.75
CA LEU A 20 -4.05 -0.80 -4.05
C LEU A 20 -5.39 -0.10 -4.01
N ILE A 21 -5.38 1.20 -4.25
CA ILE A 21 -6.58 2.01 -4.20
C ILE A 21 -6.99 2.37 -5.62
N THR A 22 -8.22 2.05 -5.97
CA THR A 22 -8.77 2.43 -7.26
C THR A 22 -9.64 3.64 -7.06
N LEU A 23 -9.36 4.67 -7.83
CA LEU A 23 -10.09 5.92 -7.75
C LEU A 23 -10.87 6.15 -9.03
N HIS A 24 -11.88 7.00 -8.94
CA HIS A 24 -12.62 7.38 -10.13
C HIS A 24 -12.75 8.90 -10.17
N THR A 25 -12.98 9.41 -11.37
CA THR A 25 -13.22 10.83 -11.64
C THR A 25 -12.09 11.72 -11.14
N PRO A 26 -10.91 11.61 -11.70
CA PRO A 26 -10.52 10.72 -12.80
C PRO A 26 -10.12 9.34 -12.31
N ARG A 27 -10.09 8.39 -13.22
CA ARG A 27 -9.71 7.04 -12.89
C ARG A 27 -8.20 6.96 -12.70
N GLU A 28 -7.80 6.50 -11.54
CA GLU A 28 -6.40 6.38 -11.19
C GLU A 28 -6.25 5.20 -10.26
N LYS A 29 -5.02 4.72 -10.13
CA LYS A 29 -4.72 3.71 -9.12
C LYS A 29 -3.50 4.16 -8.34
N PHE A 30 -3.57 3.98 -7.03
CA PHE A 30 -2.52 4.40 -6.13
C PHE A 30 -2.12 3.21 -5.28
N TRP A 31 -0.82 2.97 -5.14
CA TRP A 31 -0.33 1.81 -4.42
C TRP A 31 0.58 2.29 -3.30
N GLY A 32 0.38 1.76 -2.10
CA GLY A 32 1.22 2.17 -1.00
C GLY A 32 0.78 1.58 0.32
N ALA A 33 1.30 2.15 1.38
CA ALA A 33 1.00 1.72 2.74
C ALA A 33 -0.21 2.50 3.24
N LEU A 34 -1.21 1.77 3.68
CA LEU A 34 -2.41 2.37 4.27
C LEU A 34 -2.02 2.99 5.60
N LEU A 35 -2.37 4.24 5.81
CA LEU A 35 -2.12 4.88 7.09
C LEU A 35 -3.38 5.01 7.91
N GLU A 36 -4.49 5.32 7.25
CA GLU A 36 -5.75 5.45 7.95
C GLU A 36 -6.91 5.28 6.97
N LEU A 37 -7.97 4.64 7.42
CA LEU A 37 -9.18 4.46 6.62
C LEU A 37 -10.36 4.75 7.54
N ASN A 38 -11.17 5.73 7.19
CA ASN A 38 -12.31 6.09 8.02
C ASN A 38 -13.44 6.60 7.12
N GLY A 39 -14.50 7.11 7.73
CA GLY A 39 -15.67 7.57 6.98
C GLY A 39 -15.42 8.76 6.07
N SER A 40 -14.34 9.49 6.27
CA SER A 40 -14.01 10.63 5.43
C SER A 40 -13.21 10.24 4.21
N GLY A 41 -12.40 9.19 4.32
CA GLY A 41 -11.56 8.80 3.21
C GLY A 41 -10.40 7.95 3.64
N VAL A 42 -9.35 7.95 2.82
CA VAL A 42 -8.20 7.10 3.06
C VAL A 42 -6.92 7.92 2.99
N VAL A 43 -6.02 7.67 3.94
CA VAL A 43 -4.70 8.28 3.93
C VAL A 43 -3.72 7.17 3.59
N VAL A 44 -2.89 7.42 2.60
CA VAL A 44 -1.97 6.40 2.09
C VAL A 44 -0.63 7.05 1.76
N ARG A 45 0.44 6.30 1.98
CA ARG A 45 1.77 6.75 1.59
C ARG A 45 2.27 5.84 0.49
N GLY A 46 2.51 6.39 -0.68
CA GLY A 46 2.93 5.55 -1.78
C GLY A 46 3.11 6.32 -3.07
N ILE A 47 2.74 5.68 -4.17
CA ILE A 47 2.93 6.25 -5.50
C ILE A 47 1.73 5.93 -6.38
N ASP A 48 1.57 6.76 -7.40
CA ASP A 48 0.63 6.46 -8.47
C ASP A 48 1.13 5.21 -9.18
N LEU A 49 0.23 4.30 -9.50
CA LEU A 49 0.64 3.04 -10.10
C LEU A 49 1.28 3.24 -11.47
N ASN A 50 0.96 4.33 -12.16
CA ASN A 50 1.61 4.63 -13.43
C ASN A 50 3.09 4.92 -13.27
N SER A 51 3.53 5.26 -12.08
CA SER A 51 4.93 5.54 -11.81
C SER A 51 5.70 4.31 -11.34
N PHE A 52 5.04 3.18 -11.29
CA PHE A 52 5.62 1.97 -10.70
C PHE A 52 6.97 1.60 -11.32
N ASP A 53 7.02 1.50 -12.63
CA ASP A 53 8.24 1.06 -13.30
C ASP A 53 9.37 2.07 -13.15
N ASP A 54 9.05 3.36 -13.27
CA ASP A 54 10.06 4.39 -13.11
C ASP A 54 10.60 4.40 -11.70
N PHE A 55 9.71 4.25 -10.73
CA PHE A 55 10.09 4.26 -9.32
C PHE A 55 11.00 3.07 -9.02
N ALA A 56 10.65 1.89 -9.56
CA ALA A 56 11.47 0.70 -9.37
C ALA A 56 12.85 0.86 -10.01
N ALA A 57 12.90 1.52 -11.17
CA ALA A 57 14.17 1.76 -11.84
C ALA A 57 15.04 2.70 -11.04
N MET A 58 14.44 3.72 -10.44
CA MET A 58 15.19 4.65 -9.60
C MET A 58 15.73 3.94 -8.36
N ALA A 59 14.91 3.09 -7.78
CA ALA A 59 15.36 2.32 -6.61
C ALA A 59 16.53 1.43 -6.98
N LYS A 60 16.45 0.79 -8.14
CA LYS A 60 17.51 -0.09 -8.59
C LYS A 60 18.80 0.67 -8.80
N ALA A 61 18.71 1.90 -9.26
CA ALA A 61 19.88 2.74 -9.50
C ALA A 61 20.42 3.37 -8.22
N GLY A 62 19.77 3.16 -7.09
CA GLY A 62 20.24 3.74 -5.85
C GLY A 62 19.94 5.21 -5.71
N GLU A 63 19.01 5.73 -6.51
CA GLU A 63 18.67 7.14 -6.48
C GLU A 63 17.79 7.45 -5.28
N PRO A 64 17.83 8.69 -4.78
CA PRO A 64 16.96 9.06 -3.68
C PRO A 64 15.50 8.93 -4.09
N LEU A 65 14.70 8.36 -3.22
CA LEU A 65 13.29 8.14 -3.48
C LEU A 65 12.45 8.81 -2.44
N SER A 66 11.29 9.31 -2.85
CA SER A 66 10.35 9.79 -1.87
C SER A 66 8.94 9.42 -2.29
N THR A 67 8.21 8.87 -1.35
CA THR A 67 6.81 8.54 -1.56
C THR A 67 5.98 9.75 -1.13
N ALA A 68 4.74 9.78 -1.61
CA ALA A 68 3.82 10.86 -1.26
C ALA A 68 2.82 10.36 -0.23
N THR A 69 2.51 11.20 0.74
CA THR A 69 1.42 10.90 1.67
C THR A 69 0.22 11.70 1.21
N VAL A 70 -0.84 10.99 0.86
CA VAL A 70 -2.02 11.62 0.27
C VAL A 70 -3.28 11.21 0.98
N PHE A 71 -4.24 12.10 0.96
CA PHE A 71 -5.58 11.82 1.45
C PHE A 71 -6.52 11.80 0.25
N PHE A 72 -7.26 10.71 0.09
CA PHE A 72 -8.30 10.65 -0.93
C PHE A 72 -9.66 10.65 -0.25
N PRO A 73 -10.51 11.64 -0.56
CA PRO A 73 -11.87 11.65 -0.01
C PRO A 73 -12.62 10.39 -0.43
N LEU A 74 -13.47 9.92 0.45
CA LEU A 74 -14.17 8.68 0.18
C LEU A 74 -14.94 8.70 -1.13
N MET A 75 -15.47 9.86 -1.52
CA MET A 75 -16.23 9.95 -2.77
C MET A 75 -15.36 9.69 -4.00
N ARG A 76 -14.04 9.79 -3.86
CA ARG A 76 -13.15 9.49 -4.97
C ARG A 76 -12.76 8.01 -5.03
N VAL A 77 -13.02 7.28 -3.96
CA VAL A 77 -12.53 5.90 -3.82
C VAL A 77 -13.53 4.92 -4.36
N GLU A 78 -13.12 4.14 -5.34
CA GLU A 78 -13.96 3.08 -5.86
C GLU A 78 -13.78 1.83 -5.00
N LYS A 79 -12.54 1.49 -4.69
CA LYS A 79 -12.26 0.37 -3.80
C LYS A 79 -10.83 0.43 -3.28
N VAL A 80 -10.62 -0.22 -2.14
CA VAL A 80 -9.31 -0.40 -1.55
C VAL A 80 -9.10 -1.90 -1.45
N GLU A 81 -8.02 -2.38 -2.07
CA GLU A 81 -7.71 -3.81 -2.07
C GLU A 81 -6.40 -4.07 -1.34
N ILE A 82 -6.34 -5.19 -0.64
CA ILE A 82 -5.07 -5.62 -0.07
C ILE A 82 -4.17 -6.05 -1.23
N ASP A 83 -2.92 -5.61 -1.20
CA ASP A 83 -1.96 -6.02 -2.19
C ASP A 83 -1.50 -7.43 -1.86
N ALA A 84 -1.96 -8.40 -2.62
CA ALA A 84 -1.68 -9.81 -2.35
C ALA A 84 -1.49 -10.53 -3.67
N GLU A 85 -0.86 -11.69 -3.60
CA GLU A 85 -0.69 -12.45 -4.82
C GLU A 85 -2.04 -13.00 -5.26
N ASN A 86 -2.17 -13.17 -6.55
CA ASN A 86 -3.41 -13.63 -7.15
C ASN A 86 -3.05 -14.76 -8.11
N GLY A 87 -3.27 -15.98 -7.68
CA GLY A 87 -2.86 -17.13 -8.47
C GLY A 87 -1.35 -17.14 -8.64
N SER A 88 -0.89 -17.12 -9.86
CA SER A 88 0.54 -17.11 -10.12
C SER A 88 1.09 -15.69 -10.25
N ILE A 89 0.25 -14.68 -10.11
CA ILE A 89 0.69 -13.30 -10.22
C ILE A 89 1.10 -12.80 -8.84
N PRO A 90 2.36 -12.39 -8.66
CA PRO A 90 2.81 -11.94 -7.34
C PRO A 90 2.18 -10.61 -6.96
N SER A 91 2.24 -10.28 -5.69
CA SER A 91 1.77 -8.98 -5.21
C SER A 91 2.61 -7.88 -5.84
N LEU A 92 2.10 -6.66 -5.81
CA LEU A 92 2.87 -5.52 -6.32
C LEU A 92 4.14 -5.31 -5.49
N ALA A 93 4.05 -5.56 -4.19
CA ALA A 93 5.23 -5.44 -3.33
C ALA A 93 6.31 -6.43 -3.75
N GLU A 94 5.93 -7.65 -4.07
CA GLU A 94 6.90 -8.64 -4.55
C GLU A 94 7.46 -8.24 -5.89
N GLN A 95 6.61 -7.76 -6.79
CA GLN A 95 7.07 -7.34 -8.11
C GLN A 95 8.04 -6.17 -7.99
N PHE A 96 7.75 -5.23 -7.09
CA PHE A 96 8.63 -4.10 -6.89
C PHE A 96 9.98 -4.54 -6.35
N SER A 97 9.98 -5.43 -5.36
CA SER A 97 11.21 -5.90 -4.76
C SER A 97 12.06 -6.64 -5.79
N GLU A 98 11.41 -7.40 -6.65
CA GLU A 98 12.12 -8.15 -7.68
C GLU A 98 12.71 -7.23 -8.73
N LYS A 99 11.94 -6.25 -9.18
CA LYS A 99 12.41 -5.34 -10.20
C LYS A 99 13.51 -4.42 -9.70
N SER A 100 13.39 -3.94 -8.49
CA SER A 100 14.30 -2.94 -7.95
C SER A 100 15.49 -3.55 -7.23
N GLY A 101 15.36 -4.77 -6.74
CA GLY A 101 16.37 -5.37 -5.90
C GLY A 101 16.36 -4.83 -4.48
N VAL A 102 15.36 -4.03 -4.14
CA VAL A 102 15.25 -3.44 -2.81
C VAL A 102 13.92 -3.87 -2.22
N PRO A 103 13.90 -4.35 -0.98
CA PRO A 103 12.62 -4.75 -0.38
C PRO A 103 11.63 -3.59 -0.36
N ALA A 104 10.43 -3.83 -0.85
CA ALA A 104 9.42 -2.77 -0.90
C ALA A 104 9.10 -2.22 0.48
N GLU A 105 9.12 -3.05 1.50
CA GLU A 105 8.79 -2.58 2.84
C GLU A 105 9.78 -1.56 3.36
N GLU A 106 11.01 -1.57 2.88
CA GLU A 106 11.98 -0.56 3.30
C GLU A 106 11.65 0.80 2.75
N ILE A 107 11.07 0.83 1.56
CA ILE A 107 10.77 2.10 0.91
C ILE A 107 9.41 2.62 1.31
N PHE A 108 8.42 1.75 1.36
CA PHE A 108 7.04 2.17 1.61
C PHE A 108 6.64 2.10 3.07
N GLY A 109 7.41 1.40 3.89
CA GLY A 109 7.07 1.28 5.29
C GLY A 109 5.92 0.31 5.54
N PHE A 110 5.82 -0.73 4.73
CA PHE A 110 4.79 -1.72 4.94
C PHE A 110 5.01 -2.43 6.26
N ALA A 111 3.93 -2.63 6.99
CA ALA A 111 3.99 -3.32 8.25
C ALA A 111 4.05 -4.81 8.01
N GLY A 112 4.48 -5.50 8.97
CA GLY A 112 4.32 -6.92 9.03
C GLY A 112 5.52 -7.71 8.66
N SER A 113 5.80 -7.85 7.39
CA SER A 113 6.76 -8.85 7.01
C SER A 113 8.09 -8.67 7.67
N SER A 114 8.61 -7.47 7.72
CA SER A 114 9.93 -7.34 8.30
C SER A 114 9.91 -7.54 9.79
N GLY A 115 8.91 -7.03 10.46
CA GLY A 115 8.84 -7.22 11.87
C GLY A 115 8.70 -8.68 12.22
N TRP A 116 7.94 -9.36 11.42
CA TRP A 116 7.73 -10.73 11.60
C TRP A 116 9.01 -11.51 11.48
N ARG A 117 9.76 -11.18 10.52
CA ARG A 117 10.95 -11.85 10.31
C ARG A 117 11.98 -11.53 11.32
N GLY A 118 11.90 -10.38 11.86
CA GLY A 118 12.82 -10.04 12.89
C GLY A 118 12.73 -10.98 14.04
N GLY A 119 11.64 -11.61 14.17
CA GLY A 119 11.49 -12.51 15.27
C GLY A 119 12.27 -13.75 15.11
N GLU A 120 12.73 -14.05 13.95
CA GLU A 120 13.40 -15.25 13.85
C GLU A 120 14.82 -15.18 14.16
#